data_92856232a06534846efce1ed8cac2e9c
#
_entry.id   92856232a06534846efce1ed8cac2e9c
#
_cell.length_a   1.000
_cell.length_b   1.000
_cell.length_c   1.000
_cell.angle_alpha   90.00
_cell.angle_beta   90.00
_cell.angle_gamma   90.00
#
_symmetry.space_group_name_H-M   'P 1'
#
loop_
_entity.id
_entity.type
_entity.pdbx_description
1 polymer ?
#
loop_
_entity_poly.entity_id
_entity_poly.type
_entity_poly.pdbx_seq_one_letter_code
_entity_poly.pdbx_strand_id
1 'polypeptide(L)'
;MDPRHKSIRHQQFNDYVFNEVIPFIRSETSHETPILTCGASFGALHSMNLFLKRPDIINGVIAMSGVYDLTEYTKGYFDDDVYFNSPMHYMPNLTDHHVLEQIRRSSHIHILTGSGAYEDASSSGRFAKILYDKNIWYDLDIWGHEWPHDWNTWRTMLPQYLATKF
;
A
#
# COMPACT_ATOMS: atom_id res chain seq x y z
N MET A 1 14.38 4.67 -18.36
CA MET A 1 13.36 3.64 -18.69
C MET A 1 12.12 4.35 -19.16
N ASP A 2 11.56 3.91 -20.27
CA ASP A 2 10.32 4.43 -20.86
C ASP A 2 9.18 4.32 -19.82
N PRO A 3 8.32 5.34 -19.66
CA PRO A 3 7.17 5.33 -18.76
C PRO A 3 6.23 4.13 -18.93
N ARG A 4 5.95 3.73 -20.17
CA ARG A 4 5.16 2.53 -20.47
C ARG A 4 5.79 1.25 -19.93
N HIS A 5 7.10 1.10 -20.03
CA HIS A 5 7.79 -0.04 -19.45
C HIS A 5 7.72 -0.07 -17.91
N LYS A 6 7.63 1.11 -17.27
CA LYS A 6 7.47 1.18 -15.82
C LYS A 6 6.09 0.69 -15.38
N SER A 7 5.02 1.08 -16.09
CA SER A 7 3.66 0.61 -15.76
C SER A 7 3.51 -0.88 -15.95
N ILE A 8 4.00 -1.43 -17.06
CA ILE A 8 4.03 -2.87 -17.33
C ILE A 8 4.78 -3.63 -16.23
N ARG A 9 5.96 -3.14 -15.83
CA ARG A 9 6.76 -3.80 -14.78
C ARG A 9 6.07 -3.77 -13.42
N HIS A 10 5.34 -2.71 -13.12
CA HIS A 10 4.58 -2.65 -11.89
C HIS A 10 3.48 -3.73 -11.87
N GLN A 11 2.77 -3.89 -12.99
CA GLN A 11 1.78 -4.95 -13.12
C GLN A 11 2.41 -6.34 -13.02
N GLN A 12 3.52 -6.58 -13.70
CA GLN A 12 4.26 -7.85 -13.62
C GLN A 12 4.72 -8.18 -12.18
N PHE A 13 5.06 -7.17 -11.38
CA PHE A 13 5.39 -7.38 -9.98
C PHE A 13 4.17 -7.85 -9.17
N ASN A 14 2.99 -7.27 -9.40
CA ASN A 14 1.76 -7.75 -8.75
C ASN A 14 1.47 -9.21 -9.14
N ASP A 15 1.58 -9.54 -10.42
CA ASP A 15 1.36 -10.89 -10.93
C ASP A 15 2.34 -11.90 -10.32
N TYR A 16 3.62 -11.54 -10.20
CA TYR A 16 4.64 -12.33 -9.53
C TYR A 16 4.28 -12.60 -8.06
N VAL A 17 3.88 -11.56 -7.32
CA VAL A 17 3.50 -11.74 -5.91
C VAL A 17 2.27 -12.65 -5.77
N PHE A 18 1.23 -12.44 -6.58
CA PHE A 18 0.01 -13.24 -6.48
C PHE A 18 0.17 -14.67 -6.97
N ASN A 19 0.93 -14.90 -8.03
CA ASN A 19 1.01 -16.18 -8.69
C ASN A 19 2.19 -17.05 -8.24
N GLU A 20 3.21 -16.46 -7.63
CA GLU A 20 4.42 -17.18 -7.19
C GLU A 20 4.69 -17.02 -5.70
N VAL A 21 4.80 -15.77 -5.19
CA VAL A 21 5.22 -15.53 -3.79
C VAL A 21 4.17 -16.01 -2.79
N ILE A 22 2.91 -15.64 -2.98
CA ILE A 22 1.82 -16.03 -2.06
C ILE A 22 1.59 -17.55 -2.08
N PRO A 23 1.50 -18.23 -3.23
CA PRO A 23 1.45 -19.70 -3.26
C PRO A 23 2.64 -20.36 -2.57
N PHE A 24 3.86 -19.83 -2.76
CA PHE A 24 5.05 -20.34 -2.06
C PHE A 24 4.92 -20.19 -0.54
N ILE A 25 4.54 -19.00 -0.04
CA ILE A 25 4.33 -18.79 1.41
C ILE A 25 3.32 -19.81 1.96
N ARG A 26 2.21 -20.02 1.25
CA ARG A 26 1.18 -20.97 1.67
C ARG A 26 1.62 -22.42 1.65
N SER A 27 2.51 -22.79 0.73
CA SER A 27 3.09 -24.14 0.70
C SER A 27 4.03 -24.39 1.89
N GLU A 28 4.71 -23.35 2.37
CA GLU A 28 5.63 -23.44 3.51
C GLU A 28 4.94 -23.26 4.88
N THR A 29 3.70 -22.79 4.88
CA THR A 29 2.92 -22.50 6.09
C THR A 29 1.58 -23.23 6.07
N SER A 30 0.50 -22.52 5.83
CA SER A 30 -0.84 -23.08 5.58
C SER A 30 -1.69 -22.12 4.73
N HIS A 31 -2.77 -22.61 4.15
CA HIS A 31 -3.73 -21.78 3.44
C HIS A 31 -4.44 -20.75 4.33
N GLU A 32 -4.52 -21.01 5.62
CA GLU A 32 -5.19 -20.17 6.61
C GLU A 32 -4.25 -19.13 7.23
N THR A 33 -2.94 -19.22 6.96
CA THR A 33 -1.98 -18.25 7.49
C THR A 33 -2.31 -16.84 6.98
N PRO A 34 -2.58 -15.88 7.89
CA PRO A 34 -2.82 -14.49 7.50
C PRO A 34 -1.59 -13.88 6.82
N ILE A 35 -1.82 -13.14 5.75
CA ILE A 35 -0.76 -12.46 5.01
C ILE A 35 -0.90 -10.95 5.22
N LEU A 36 0.18 -10.34 5.70
CA LEU A 36 0.32 -8.91 5.84
C LEU A 36 1.37 -8.43 4.83
N THR A 37 1.03 -7.40 4.06
CA THR A 37 2.01 -6.72 3.21
C THR A 37 2.60 -5.51 3.93
N CYS A 38 3.89 -5.26 3.78
CA CYS A 38 4.51 -4.05 4.30
C CYS A 38 5.52 -3.48 3.30
N GLY A 39 5.71 -2.17 3.36
CA GLY A 39 6.69 -1.50 2.52
C GLY A 39 6.86 -0.04 2.86
N ALA A 40 8.00 0.52 2.44
CA ALA A 40 8.32 1.91 2.63
C ALA A 40 8.47 2.63 1.29
N SER A 41 8.11 3.92 1.24
CA SER A 41 8.23 4.75 0.04
C SER A 41 7.45 4.14 -1.14
N PHE A 42 8.12 3.86 -2.24
CA PHE A 42 7.52 3.14 -3.39
C PHE A 42 7.05 1.72 -3.00
N GLY A 43 7.69 1.07 -2.03
CA GLY A 43 7.25 -0.20 -1.47
C GLY A 43 5.91 -0.10 -0.72
N ALA A 44 5.59 1.05 -0.14
CA ALA A 44 4.28 1.30 0.45
C ALA A 44 3.16 1.31 -0.61
N LEU A 45 3.43 1.91 -1.79
CA LEU A 45 2.51 1.84 -2.93
C LEU A 45 2.26 0.40 -3.37
N HIS A 46 3.32 -0.40 -3.53
CA HIS A 46 3.18 -1.82 -3.88
C HIS A 46 2.37 -2.59 -2.84
N SER A 47 2.71 -2.43 -1.56
CA SER A 47 2.01 -3.12 -0.47
C SER A 47 0.53 -2.76 -0.39
N MET A 48 0.21 -1.47 -0.53
CA MET A 48 -1.18 -1.00 -0.53
C MET A 48 -1.94 -1.52 -1.75
N ASN A 49 -1.35 -1.48 -2.95
CA ASN A 49 -1.95 -2.02 -4.16
C ASN A 49 -2.25 -3.52 -4.05
N LEU A 50 -1.32 -4.31 -3.54
CA LEU A 50 -1.51 -5.74 -3.36
C LEU A 50 -2.68 -6.03 -2.44
N PHE A 51 -2.76 -5.33 -1.30
CA PHE A 51 -3.88 -5.46 -0.36
C PHE A 51 -5.22 -5.05 -1.01
N LEU A 52 -5.30 -3.88 -1.62
CA LEU A 52 -6.54 -3.35 -2.18
C LEU A 52 -7.06 -4.16 -3.38
N LYS A 53 -6.17 -4.78 -4.16
CA LYS A 53 -6.54 -5.63 -5.30
C LYS A 53 -6.99 -7.03 -4.88
N ARG A 54 -6.43 -7.57 -3.82
CA ARG A 54 -6.74 -8.93 -3.36
C ARG A 54 -6.96 -8.98 -1.84
N PRO A 55 -7.98 -8.25 -1.34
CA PRO A 55 -8.35 -8.28 0.07
C PRO A 55 -8.90 -9.64 0.54
N ASP A 56 -9.20 -10.52 -0.39
CA ASP A 56 -9.55 -11.92 -0.16
C ASP A 56 -8.34 -12.79 0.23
N ILE A 57 -7.15 -12.37 -0.11
CA ILE A 57 -5.90 -13.11 0.12
C ILE A 57 -5.02 -12.41 1.16
N ILE A 58 -4.93 -11.09 1.09
CA ILE A 58 -4.08 -10.25 1.93
C ILE A 58 -4.94 -9.64 3.02
N ASN A 59 -4.58 -9.90 4.27
CA ASN A 59 -5.39 -9.57 5.44
C ASN A 59 -5.15 -8.15 5.97
N GLY A 60 -4.05 -7.51 5.57
CA GLY A 60 -3.74 -6.15 5.99
C GLY A 60 -2.47 -5.59 5.37
N VAL A 61 -2.18 -4.34 5.70
CA VAL A 61 -1.06 -3.59 5.14
C VAL A 61 -0.44 -2.64 6.17
N ILE A 62 0.90 -2.54 6.15
CA ILE A 62 1.67 -1.47 6.81
C ILE A 62 2.39 -0.70 5.70
N ALA A 63 1.94 0.50 5.41
CA ALA A 63 2.46 1.38 4.38
C ALA A 63 3.20 2.57 5.02
N MET A 64 4.53 2.60 4.90
CA MET A 64 5.37 3.61 5.53
C MET A 64 5.84 4.65 4.51
N SER A 65 5.66 5.94 4.78
CA SER A 65 6.10 7.07 3.94
C SER A 65 5.68 6.91 2.48
N GLY A 66 4.41 6.55 2.27
CA GLY A 66 3.90 6.08 0.98
C GLY A 66 3.60 7.20 0.00
N VAL A 67 3.83 6.89 -1.28
CA VAL A 67 3.21 7.57 -2.42
C VAL A 67 2.12 6.65 -2.95
N TYR A 68 0.98 7.18 -3.33
CA TYR A 68 -0.18 6.37 -3.77
C TYR A 68 -0.64 6.71 -5.18
N ASP A 69 0.22 7.41 -5.92
CA ASP A 69 0.03 7.83 -7.31
C ASP A 69 1.26 7.51 -8.16
N LEU A 70 1.08 6.70 -9.20
CA LEU A 70 2.17 6.35 -10.12
C LEU A 70 2.53 7.46 -11.10
N THR A 71 1.68 8.46 -11.31
CA THR A 71 1.88 9.49 -12.32
C THR A 71 3.16 10.29 -12.13
N GLU A 72 3.60 10.45 -10.88
CA GLU A 72 4.87 11.09 -10.55
C GLU A 72 6.08 10.31 -11.13
N TYR A 73 5.98 8.98 -11.16
CA TYR A 73 7.05 8.11 -11.67
C TYR A 73 6.99 7.90 -13.17
N THR A 74 5.83 8.09 -13.78
CA THR A 74 5.61 7.92 -15.22
C THR A 74 5.74 9.24 -16.00
N LYS A 75 6.08 10.36 -15.31
CA LYS A 75 6.24 11.69 -15.92
C LYS A 75 5.02 12.13 -16.74
N GLY A 76 3.84 11.87 -16.20
CA GLY A 76 2.57 12.21 -16.84
C GLY A 76 2.08 11.21 -17.90
N TYR A 77 2.82 10.13 -18.17
CA TYR A 77 2.28 9.02 -18.96
C TYR A 77 1.18 8.30 -18.17
N PHE A 78 0.06 8.02 -18.84
CA PHE A 78 -1.11 7.44 -18.21
C PHE A 78 -1.75 6.41 -19.14
N ASP A 79 -1.89 5.20 -18.66
CA ASP A 79 -2.59 4.08 -19.31
C ASP A 79 -3.37 3.29 -18.24
N ASP A 80 -4.01 2.21 -18.65
CA ASP A 80 -4.77 1.34 -17.74
C ASP A 80 -3.87 0.75 -16.64
N ASP A 81 -2.63 0.39 -16.96
CA ASP A 81 -1.70 -0.13 -15.96
C ASP A 81 -1.32 0.93 -14.92
N VAL A 82 -1.15 2.20 -15.33
CA VAL A 82 -0.95 3.31 -14.39
C VAL A 82 -2.20 3.54 -13.54
N TYR A 83 -3.37 3.58 -14.19
CA TYR A 83 -4.65 3.80 -13.50
C TYR A 83 -4.88 2.75 -12.41
N PHE A 84 -4.83 1.47 -12.78
CA PHE A 84 -5.10 0.36 -11.86
C PHE A 84 -3.97 0.08 -10.88
N ASN A 85 -2.83 0.77 -10.97
CA ASN A 85 -1.75 0.69 -9.99
C ASN A 85 -1.55 2.00 -9.21
N SER A 86 -2.45 2.97 -9.38
CA SER A 86 -2.48 4.21 -8.59
C SER A 86 -3.72 4.25 -7.70
N PRO A 87 -3.63 3.88 -6.41
CA PRO A 87 -4.77 3.91 -5.49
C PRO A 87 -5.49 5.26 -5.44
N MET A 88 -4.77 6.36 -5.63
CA MET A 88 -5.37 7.70 -5.73
C MET A 88 -6.36 7.83 -6.89
N HIS A 89 -6.20 7.04 -7.96
CA HIS A 89 -7.05 7.11 -9.15
C HIS A 89 -8.18 6.10 -9.13
N TYR A 90 -7.91 4.82 -8.82
CA TYR A 90 -8.97 3.80 -8.93
C TYR A 90 -9.85 3.72 -7.68
N MET A 91 -9.33 3.97 -6.48
CA MET A 91 -10.12 3.85 -5.25
C MET A 91 -11.34 4.80 -5.19
N PRO A 92 -11.26 6.08 -5.61
CA PRO A 92 -12.45 6.93 -5.66
C PRO A 92 -13.58 6.34 -6.53
N ASN A 93 -13.22 5.63 -7.60
CA ASN A 93 -14.15 5.04 -8.56
C ASN A 93 -14.55 3.59 -8.23
N LEU A 94 -13.98 2.99 -7.21
CA LEU A 94 -14.34 1.63 -6.81
C LEU A 94 -15.75 1.60 -6.24
N THR A 95 -16.66 0.90 -6.93
CA THR A 95 -18.08 0.75 -6.56
C THR A 95 -18.49 -0.69 -6.30
N ASP A 96 -17.60 -1.65 -6.54
CA ASP A 96 -17.87 -3.05 -6.26
C ASP A 96 -18.04 -3.29 -4.75
N HIS A 97 -19.29 -3.56 -4.34
CA HIS A 97 -19.65 -3.76 -2.94
C HIS A 97 -18.96 -4.97 -2.32
N HIS A 98 -18.74 -6.04 -3.10
CA HIS A 98 -18.09 -7.23 -2.58
C HIS A 98 -16.61 -6.95 -2.22
N VAL A 99 -15.90 -6.30 -3.10
CA VAL A 99 -14.51 -5.89 -2.86
C VAL A 99 -14.42 -4.90 -1.70
N LEU A 100 -15.31 -3.89 -1.68
CA LEU A 100 -15.34 -2.90 -0.59
C LEU A 100 -15.61 -3.54 0.78
N GLU A 101 -16.52 -4.51 0.83
CA GLU A 101 -16.80 -5.25 2.08
C GLU A 101 -15.61 -6.11 2.54
N GLN A 102 -14.88 -6.72 1.61
CA GLN A 102 -13.66 -7.44 1.96
C GLN A 102 -12.60 -6.50 2.54
N ILE A 103 -12.37 -5.34 1.93
CA ILE A 103 -11.44 -4.33 2.43
C ILE A 103 -11.87 -3.84 3.83
N ARG A 104 -13.16 -3.56 4.02
CA ARG A 104 -13.72 -3.07 5.30
C ARG A 104 -13.61 -4.07 6.44
N ARG A 105 -13.50 -5.36 6.16
CA ARG A 105 -13.29 -6.40 7.18
C ARG A 105 -11.88 -6.39 7.77
N SER A 106 -10.92 -5.80 7.06
CA SER A 106 -9.56 -5.68 7.60
C SER A 106 -9.51 -4.66 8.73
N SER A 107 -8.94 -5.05 9.86
CA SER A 107 -8.59 -4.17 10.97
C SER A 107 -7.13 -3.72 10.94
N HIS A 108 -6.40 -4.06 9.89
CA HIS A 108 -4.96 -3.84 9.78
C HIS A 108 -4.61 -3.04 8.50
N ILE A 109 -5.07 -1.79 8.44
CA ILE A 109 -4.68 -0.83 7.40
C ILE A 109 -3.93 0.30 8.09
N HIS A 110 -2.60 0.20 8.13
CA HIS A 110 -1.73 1.13 8.84
C HIS A 110 -0.96 1.97 7.82
N ILE A 111 -1.13 3.29 7.90
CA ILE A 111 -0.48 4.29 7.07
C ILE A 111 0.41 5.13 7.98
N LEU A 112 1.72 5.00 7.83
CA LEU A 112 2.70 5.63 8.69
C LEU A 112 3.55 6.59 7.87
N THR A 113 3.89 7.74 8.42
CA THR A 113 4.81 8.66 7.77
C THR A 113 5.52 9.53 8.81
N GLY A 114 6.73 9.96 8.51
CA GLY A 114 7.36 11.06 9.22
C GLY A 114 6.86 12.41 8.69
N SER A 115 7.36 13.48 9.27
CA SER A 115 7.23 14.84 8.74
C SER A 115 8.58 15.55 8.64
N GLY A 116 9.67 14.80 8.70
CA GLY A 116 11.03 15.29 8.57
C GLY A 116 11.49 15.49 7.13
N ALA A 117 12.79 15.59 6.92
CA ALA A 117 13.38 15.85 5.62
C ALA A 117 12.95 14.82 4.57
N TYR A 118 12.53 15.30 3.39
CA TYR A 118 12.08 14.53 2.24
C TYR A 118 10.80 13.71 2.44
N GLU A 119 10.09 13.86 3.57
CA GLU A 119 8.75 13.30 3.77
C GLU A 119 7.66 14.18 3.14
N ASP A 120 6.64 13.53 2.59
CA ASP A 120 5.38 14.17 2.20
C ASP A 120 4.20 13.52 2.95
N ALA A 121 4.00 13.94 4.19
CA ALA A 121 2.88 13.48 5.01
C ALA A 121 1.52 13.81 4.36
N SER A 122 1.46 14.82 3.47
CA SER A 122 0.23 15.18 2.78
C SER A 122 -0.23 14.12 1.78
N SER A 123 0.69 13.36 1.17
CA SER A 123 0.37 12.22 0.31
C SER A 123 -0.40 11.14 1.08
N SER A 124 0.10 10.75 2.24
CA SER A 124 -0.59 9.81 3.14
C SER A 124 -1.94 10.34 3.59
N GLY A 125 -2.03 11.63 3.95
CA GLY A 125 -3.29 12.26 4.36
C GLY A 125 -4.34 12.29 3.24
N ARG A 126 -3.95 12.62 2.01
CA ARG A 126 -4.85 12.59 0.85
C ARG A 126 -5.39 11.18 0.58
N PHE A 127 -4.55 10.17 0.67
CA PHE A 127 -4.98 8.80 0.47
C PHE A 127 -5.89 8.31 1.62
N ALA A 128 -5.55 8.61 2.86
CA ALA A 128 -6.37 8.32 4.03
C ALA A 128 -7.78 8.92 3.90
N LYS A 129 -7.90 10.15 3.35
CA LYS A 129 -9.20 10.75 3.07
C LYS A 129 -10.05 9.92 2.09
N ILE A 130 -9.44 9.32 1.07
CA ILE A 130 -10.17 8.45 0.13
C ILE A 130 -10.71 7.21 0.87
N LEU A 131 -9.93 6.61 1.75
CA LEU A 131 -10.39 5.49 2.58
C LEU A 131 -11.55 5.91 3.48
N TYR A 132 -11.45 7.07 4.12
CA TYR A 132 -12.52 7.65 4.94
C TYR A 132 -13.82 7.83 4.14
N ASP A 133 -13.75 8.44 2.95
CA ASP A 133 -14.89 8.68 2.08
C ASP A 133 -15.54 7.36 1.59
N LYS A 134 -14.81 6.26 1.60
CA LYS A 134 -15.29 4.90 1.30
C LYS A 134 -15.75 4.11 2.53
N ASN A 135 -15.77 4.73 3.72
CA ASN A 135 -16.07 4.07 5.00
C ASN A 135 -15.17 2.84 5.25
N ILE A 136 -13.89 2.95 4.89
CA ILE A 136 -12.86 1.96 5.17
C ILE A 136 -12.08 2.43 6.38
N TRP A 137 -11.97 1.57 7.40
CA TRP A 137 -11.16 1.86 8.57
C TRP A 137 -9.67 1.90 8.22
N TYR A 138 -8.94 2.80 8.83
CA TYR A 138 -7.49 2.88 8.75
C TYR A 138 -6.91 3.53 10.02
N ASP A 139 -5.64 3.29 10.25
CA ASP A 139 -4.82 3.96 11.26
C ASP A 139 -3.81 4.83 10.50
N LEU A 140 -3.90 6.15 10.66
CA LEU A 140 -2.95 7.11 10.09
C LEU A 140 -2.13 7.70 11.22
N ASP A 141 -0.82 7.44 11.20
CA ASP A 141 0.12 7.95 12.20
C ASP A 141 1.21 8.79 11.53
N ILE A 142 1.26 10.06 11.91
CA ILE A 142 2.22 11.04 11.40
C ILE A 142 3.20 11.37 12.50
N TRP A 143 4.43 10.91 12.35
CA TRP A 143 5.51 11.14 13.28
C TRP A 143 6.14 12.53 13.08
N GLY A 144 6.88 13.02 14.08
CA GLY A 144 7.44 14.36 14.11
C GLY A 144 8.53 14.64 13.07
N HIS A 145 9.04 15.87 13.12
CA HIS A 145 10.06 16.35 12.16
C HIS A 145 11.42 15.67 12.29
N GLU A 146 11.69 15.00 13.38
CA GLU A 146 12.86 14.18 13.61
C GLU A 146 12.87 12.87 12.80
N TRP A 147 11.78 12.54 12.13
CA TRP A 147 11.62 11.32 11.34
C TRP A 147 11.63 11.65 9.84
N PRO A 148 12.81 11.60 9.19
CA PRO A 148 12.96 11.87 7.76
C PRO A 148 12.58 10.65 6.91
N HIS A 149 12.48 10.85 5.59
CA HIS A 149 12.27 9.80 4.60
C HIS A 149 13.52 8.92 4.46
N ASP A 150 13.79 8.07 5.43
CA ASP A 150 15.02 7.29 5.55
C ASP A 150 14.78 5.94 6.24
N TRP A 151 15.71 5.03 6.03
CA TRP A 151 15.75 3.70 6.63
C TRP A 151 15.69 3.72 8.16
N ASN A 152 16.30 4.70 8.82
CA ASN A 152 16.24 4.80 10.28
C ASN A 152 14.80 4.97 10.78
N THR A 153 14.00 5.79 10.09
CA THR A 153 12.57 5.98 10.36
C THR A 153 11.83 4.65 10.20
N TRP A 154 11.97 4.00 9.06
CA TRP A 154 11.21 2.77 8.76
C TRP A 154 11.61 1.58 9.62
N ARG A 155 12.91 1.46 9.97
CA ARG A 155 13.40 0.43 10.90
C ARG A 155 12.92 0.64 12.33
N THR A 156 12.49 1.84 12.69
CA THR A 156 11.87 2.14 13.97
C THR A 156 10.35 1.93 13.91
N MET A 157 9.70 2.40 12.85
CA MET A 157 8.25 2.27 12.66
C MET A 157 7.80 0.82 12.62
N LEU A 158 8.40 -0.01 11.76
CA LEU A 158 7.92 -1.36 11.52
C LEU A 158 7.93 -2.25 12.77
N PRO A 159 9.04 -2.38 13.54
CA PRO A 159 9.03 -3.19 14.75
C PRO A 159 8.04 -2.69 15.81
N GLN A 160 7.91 -1.36 15.96
CA GLN A 160 6.98 -0.77 16.91
C GLN A 160 5.53 -1.14 16.56
N TYR A 161 5.16 -1.06 15.28
CA TYR A 161 3.82 -1.42 14.83
C TYR A 161 3.56 -2.93 14.93
N LEU A 162 4.50 -3.76 14.56
CA LEU A 162 4.37 -5.21 14.74
C LEU A 162 4.20 -5.60 16.20
N ALA A 163 4.89 -4.95 17.13
CA ALA A 163 4.81 -5.26 18.55
C ALA A 163 3.53 -4.72 19.24
N THR A 164 2.89 -3.71 18.67
CA THR A 164 1.76 -3.02 19.34
C THR A 164 0.39 -3.28 18.70
N LYS A 165 0.36 -3.70 17.44
CA LYS A 165 -0.88 -3.87 16.67
C LYS A 165 -1.16 -5.34 16.30
N PHE A 166 -0.18 -6.21 16.48
CA PHE A 166 -0.25 -7.66 16.23
C PHE A 166 0.26 -8.45 17.42
#